data_392d67e51f437539b943a27c53143b4c
#
_entry.id   392d67e51f437539b943a27c53143b4c
#
_cell.length_a   1.000
_cell.length_b   1.000
_cell.length_c   1.000
_cell.angle_alpha   90.00
_cell.angle_beta   90.00
_cell.angle_gamma   90.00
#
_symmetry.space_group_name_H-M   'P 1'
#
loop_
_entity.id
_entity.type
_entity.pdbx_description
1 polymer ?
#
loop_
_entity_poly.entity_id
_entity_poly.type
_entity_poly.pdbx_seq_one_letter_code
_entity_poly.pdbx_strand_id
1 'polypeptide(L)' 'MHADVRHAEWGHGIVMSREQDRITVLFDSVGYKTLALGLVDELLEVV' A
#
# COMPACT_ATOMS: atom_id res chain seq x y z
N MET A 1 3.62 4.38 -13.36
CA MET A 1 4.79 3.78 -12.68
C MET A 1 4.38 3.27 -11.32
N HIS A 2 4.74 2.04 -10.99
CA HIS A 2 4.33 1.41 -9.74
C HIS A 2 5.47 1.46 -8.74
N ALA A 3 5.13 1.57 -7.46
CA ALA A 3 6.12 1.55 -6.38
C ALA A 3 5.90 0.31 -5.53
N ASP A 4 6.99 -0.29 -5.12
CA ASP A 4 6.93 -1.41 -4.18
C ASP A 4 6.79 -0.88 -2.77
N VAL A 5 5.95 -1.54 -1.99
CA VAL A 5 5.73 -1.18 -0.60
C VAL A 5 5.76 -2.44 0.27
N ARG A 6 5.90 -2.25 1.56
CA ARG A 6 5.91 -3.34 2.52
C ARG A 6 5.05 -2.97 3.71
N HIS A 7 4.14 -3.85 4.05
CA HIS A 7 3.27 -3.68 5.20
C HIS A 7 3.71 -4.63 6.32
N ALA A 8 3.67 -4.15 7.56
CA ALA A 8 4.14 -4.94 8.69
C ALA A 8 3.36 -6.24 8.87
N GLU A 9 2.08 -6.25 8.50
CA GLU A 9 1.24 -7.44 8.63
C GLU A 9 1.00 -8.17 7.33
N TRP A 10 0.93 -7.44 6.20
CA TRP A 10 0.54 -8.01 4.91
C TRP A 10 1.72 -8.30 3.99
N GLY A 11 2.90 -7.83 4.33
CA GLY A 11 4.09 -8.08 3.55
C GLY A 11 4.19 -7.19 2.31
N HIS A 12 4.77 -7.74 1.26
CA HIS A 12 5.06 -6.99 0.05
C HIS A 12 3.79 -6.66 -0.76
N GLY A 13 3.74 -5.45 -1.28
CA GLY A 13 2.68 -5.01 -2.16
C GLY A 13 3.19 -4.07 -3.23
N ILE A 14 2.32 -3.79 -4.20
CA ILE A 14 2.62 -2.87 -5.29
C ILE A 14 1.52 -1.82 -5.36
N VAL A 15 1.90 -0.55 -5.41
CA VAL A 15 0.93 0.53 -5.55
C VAL A 15 0.35 0.49 -6.94
N MET A 16 -0.95 0.25 -7.04
CA MET A 16 -1.65 0.14 -8.31
C MET A 16 -2.33 1.44 -8.72
N SER A 17 -2.75 2.23 -7.74
CA SER A 17 -3.47 3.47 -8.00
C SER A 17 -3.24 4.44 -6.86
N ARG A 18 -3.25 5.73 -7.16
CA ARG A 18 -3.06 6.77 -6.17
C ARG A 18 -4.06 7.89 -6.39
N GLU A 19 -4.75 8.29 -5.33
CA GLU A 19 -5.66 9.41 -5.33
C GLU A 19 -5.19 10.45 -4.30
N GLN A 20 -5.93 11.56 -4.18
CA GLN A 20 -5.52 12.64 -3.29
C GLN A 20 -5.40 12.21 -1.82
N ASP A 21 -6.30 11.36 -1.38
CA ASP A 21 -6.43 11.00 0.02
C ASP A 21 -6.23 9.51 0.29
N ARG A 22 -5.92 8.73 -0.74
CA ARG A 22 -5.80 7.27 -0.59
C ARG A 22 -4.94 6.66 -1.68
N ILE A 23 -4.44 5.47 -1.40
CA ILE A 23 -3.77 4.65 -2.39
C ILE A 23 -4.38 3.26 -2.40
N THR A 24 -4.34 2.62 -3.56
CA THR A 24 -4.74 1.23 -3.70
C THR A 24 -3.49 0.40 -3.95
N VAL A 25 -3.29 -0.61 -3.12
CA VAL A 25 -2.10 -1.47 -3.18
C VAL A 25 -2.55 -2.89 -3.37
N LEU A 26 -1.88 -3.61 -4.26
CA LEU A 26 -2.07 -5.04 -4.42
C LEU A 26 -1.02 -5.77 -3.59
N PHE A 27 -1.45 -6.42 -2.53
CA PHE A 27 -0.58 -7.22 -1.69
C PHE A 27 -0.62 -8.69 -2.12
N ASP A 28 0.52 -9.33 -2.07
CA ASP A 28 0.63 -10.74 -2.47
C ASP A 28 -0.22 -11.66 -1.60
N SER A 29 -0.34 -11.34 -0.32
CA SER A 29 -1.03 -12.22 0.62
C SER A 29 -2.53 -11.94 0.75
N VAL A 30 -2.95 -10.68 0.62
CA VAL A 30 -4.33 -10.28 0.93
C VAL A 30 -5.07 -9.64 -0.25
N GLY A 31 -4.40 -9.44 -1.38
CA GLY A 31 -5.01 -8.82 -2.54
C GLY A 31 -5.08 -7.31 -2.45
N TYR A 32 -6.05 -6.72 -3.12
CA TYR A 32 -6.18 -5.26 -3.16
C TYR A 32 -6.63 -4.69 -1.82
N LYS A 33 -5.95 -3.65 -1.41
CA LYS A 33 -6.33 -2.87 -0.22
C LYS A 33 -6.27 -1.40 -0.54
N THR A 34 -7.28 -0.66 -0.11
CA THR A 34 -7.31 0.80 -0.23
C THR A 34 -6.94 1.40 1.12
N LEU A 35 -5.91 2.24 1.13
CA LEU A 35 -5.35 2.80 2.34
C LEU A 35 -5.47 4.32 2.33
N ALA A 36 -5.98 4.87 3.42
CA ALA A 36 -6.07 6.32 3.58
C ALA A 36 -4.69 6.90 3.87
N LEU A 37 -4.27 7.89 3.09
CA LEU A 37 -2.92 8.44 3.21
C LEU A 37 -2.63 9.07 4.57
N GLY A 38 -3.65 9.58 5.25
CA GLY A 38 -3.46 10.18 6.55
C GLY A 38 -3.25 9.19 7.69
N LEU A 39 -3.47 7.88 7.45
CA LEU A 39 -3.46 6.87 8.51
C LEU A 39 -2.48 5.73 8.25
N VAL A 40 -1.77 5.76 7.15
CA VAL A 40 -1.15 4.56 6.61
C VAL A 40 0.32 4.38 6.98
N ASP A 41 0.95 5.37 7.49
CA ASP A 41 2.39 5.51 7.43
C ASP A 41 3.17 4.66 8.40
N GLU A 42 2.58 4.21 9.50
CA GLU A 42 3.35 3.49 10.51
C GLU A 42 3.63 2.04 10.14
N LEU A 43 2.70 1.41 9.42
CA LEU A 43 2.81 0.00 9.06
C LEU A 43 3.27 -0.23 7.64
N LEU A 44 3.29 0.82 6.84
CA LEU A 44 3.62 0.72 5.42
C LEU A 44 4.94 1.41 5.13
N GLU A 45 5.83 0.72 4.45
CA GLU A 45 7.11 1.27 4.02
C GLU A 45 7.24 1.17 2.51
N VAL A 46 7.79 2.20 1.90
CA VAL A 46 8.16 2.18 0.48
C VAL A 46 9.57 1.61 0.36
N VAL A 47 9.69 0.57 -0.40
CA VAL A 47 10.98 -0.11 -0.59
C VAL A 47 11.58 0.14 -1.97
#